data_8b2bc1f70cbf42bdbbca93ef5d3e2e2a
#
_entry.id   8b2bc1f70cbf42bdbbca93ef5d3e2e2a
#
_cell.length_a   1.000
_cell.length_b   1.000
_cell.length_c   1.000
_cell.angle_alpha   90.00
_cell.angle_beta   90.00
_cell.angle_gamma   90.00
#
_symmetry.space_group_name_H-M   'P 1'
#
loop_
_entity.id
_entity.type
_entity.pdbx_description
1 polymer ?
#
loop_
_entity_poly.entity_id
_entity_poly.type
_entity_poly.pdbx_seq_one_letter_code
_entity_poly.pdbx_strand_id
1 'polypeptide(L)'
;MFFIAKVLCPEMEIVGLGEEYEGSLPVVSAKSGSRFIGRQLEKRCEVGSPEGRMMFVLALDQGTTSSRTLLFDERGRVVRSAQREFSQYYPQSGWVEHDPEEIWASQRETLEEVIADTAIGSIAGMGISNQRETTVVWDVETGEAVYNAIVWQDRRTAERCSELKNDGREEEVSKRTGLRLDPYFSATKIEWLLDHVDGARERAEKGQLCFGTVDSWLIWKLSGGDVHVTDVSNASRTSLFNIHTLEWDEELLEVFRVPRAILPEVVDSSGVVGAWQGIPLAGMAGDQQAALFGQACFDPGMAKNTYGTGCFLLMNTGKEAVRSENGLLTTIGWRIGPEVTYVLEGSVFVAGALFQWLRDELKIAAKASDLDALAATVPDSGGCVVVPAFAGLGAPHWDPYARGAVFGLTRGTSQAQLCRASLEAVALQCVELLECMERDAGMKLLELRVDGGASRSDLLMQIQSDFVQRKVLRPSHVETTAFGAAALAGLATGVWSDRDDFLQHWEIDRCFDPSHGDFAGIRKLWNQAVERVRGWQIDAP
;
A
#
# COMPACT_ATOMS: atom_id res chain seq x y z
N MET A 1 -27.94 21.72 2.93
CA MET A 1 -28.67 20.78 3.81
C MET A 1 -29.94 20.21 3.16
N PHE A 2 -30.74 20.99 2.46
CA PHE A 2 -31.93 20.48 1.75
C PHE A 2 -31.66 19.58 0.53
N PHE A 3 -30.50 19.68 -0.07
CA PHE A 3 -30.14 18.91 -1.29
C PHE A 3 -29.62 17.49 -0.96
N ILE A 4 -29.00 17.30 0.19
CA ILE A 4 -28.41 16.02 0.60
C ILE A 4 -29.47 15.02 1.06
N ALA A 5 -30.53 15.48 1.70
CA ALA A 5 -31.61 14.60 2.17
C ALA A 5 -32.43 13.96 1.03
N LYS A 6 -32.46 14.57 -0.16
CA LYS A 6 -33.21 14.08 -1.32
C LYS A 6 -32.47 13.03 -2.15
N VAL A 7 -31.13 12.92 -1.98
CA VAL A 7 -30.28 11.98 -2.71
C VAL A 7 -30.18 10.64 -1.98
N LEU A 8 -30.41 10.63 -0.65
CA LEU A 8 -30.21 9.43 0.17
C LEU A 8 -31.48 8.59 0.42
N CYS A 9 -32.66 9.09 0.07
CA CYS A 9 -33.89 8.31 0.24
C CYS A 9 -35.03 8.85 -0.65
N PRO A 10 -35.31 8.23 -1.81
CA PRO A 10 -36.32 8.72 -2.78
C PRO A 10 -37.77 8.63 -2.32
N GLU A 11 -38.09 7.92 -1.23
CA GLU A 11 -39.45 7.59 -0.79
C GLU A 11 -39.96 8.39 0.43
N MET A 12 -39.32 9.53 0.78
CA MET A 12 -39.80 10.36 1.89
C MET A 12 -40.81 11.41 1.45
N GLU A 13 -42.05 11.27 1.88
CA GLU A 13 -43.07 12.32 1.83
C GLU A 13 -42.92 13.30 3.01
N ILE A 14 -42.76 14.55 2.72
CA ILE A 14 -42.72 15.65 3.71
C ILE A 14 -44.13 16.16 3.94
N VAL A 15 -44.68 15.91 5.12
CA VAL A 15 -45.99 16.44 5.50
C VAL A 15 -45.82 17.70 6.37
N GLY A 16 -46.29 18.82 5.83
CA GLY A 16 -46.77 19.98 6.55
C GLY A 16 -45.74 21.03 7.00
N LEU A 17 -45.65 22.14 6.28
CA LEU A 17 -45.16 23.41 6.80
C LEU A 17 -46.36 24.30 7.11
N GLY A 18 -46.67 24.48 8.40
CA GLY A 18 -47.46 25.58 8.88
C GLY A 18 -46.55 26.74 9.29
N GLU A 19 -46.90 27.94 8.94
CA GLU A 19 -46.21 29.16 9.31
C GLU A 19 -46.17 29.36 10.83
N GLU A 20 -45.02 29.74 11.35
CA GLU A 20 -44.64 30.09 12.73
C GLU A 20 -43.88 28.97 13.44
N TYR A 21 -42.51 29.04 13.42
CA TYR A 21 -41.70 28.34 14.40
C TYR A 21 -40.35 29.03 14.69
N GLU A 22 -40.26 29.57 15.90
CA GLU A 22 -38.98 29.71 16.60
C GLU A 22 -38.65 28.36 17.25
N GLY A 23 -37.49 27.77 16.86
CA GLY A 23 -36.67 26.96 17.77
C GLY A 23 -36.88 25.48 17.89
N SER A 24 -37.28 24.70 16.87
CA SER A 24 -37.04 23.24 16.89
C SER A 24 -37.14 22.61 15.48
N LEU A 25 -36.31 21.60 15.22
CA LEU A 25 -36.25 20.86 13.93
C LEU A 25 -37.42 19.85 13.82
N PRO A 26 -37.94 19.58 12.63
CA PRO A 26 -39.04 18.64 12.43
C PRO A 26 -38.63 17.17 12.69
N VAL A 27 -39.51 16.43 13.37
CA VAL A 27 -39.41 14.98 13.57
C VAL A 27 -39.80 14.27 12.27
N VAL A 28 -38.91 13.46 11.71
CA VAL A 28 -39.18 12.62 10.55
C VAL A 28 -39.69 11.26 11.03
N SER A 29 -40.94 10.93 10.68
CA SER A 29 -41.55 9.61 10.98
C SER A 29 -41.44 8.70 9.76
N ALA A 30 -40.71 7.59 9.86
CA ALA A 30 -40.65 6.55 8.85
C ALA A 30 -41.71 5.46 9.11
N LYS A 31 -42.53 5.15 8.11
CA LYS A 31 -43.43 3.98 8.15
C LYS A 31 -42.68 2.75 7.65
N SER A 32 -42.68 1.75 8.54
CA SER A 32 -42.35 0.32 8.38
C SER A 32 -40.87 -0.07 8.06
N GLY A 33 -40.23 -0.73 9.02
CA GLY A 33 -39.34 -1.86 8.75
C GLY A 33 -37.88 -1.78 9.07
N SER A 34 -37.37 -0.86 9.90
CA SER A 34 -36.11 -1.17 10.58
C SER A 34 -35.96 -0.39 11.89
N ARG A 35 -35.88 -1.14 12.98
CA ARG A 35 -35.74 -0.60 14.35
C ARG A 35 -34.31 -0.15 14.71
N PHE A 36 -33.37 -0.14 13.78
CA PHE A 36 -31.94 0.04 14.09
C PHE A 36 -31.35 1.42 13.79
N ILE A 37 -31.97 2.25 12.95
CA ILE A 37 -31.39 3.53 12.52
C ILE A 37 -31.74 4.72 13.44
N GLY A 38 -32.84 4.62 14.23
CA GLY A 38 -33.37 5.78 14.97
C GLY A 38 -32.62 6.17 16.25
N ARG A 39 -31.81 5.31 16.86
CA ARG A 39 -31.15 5.60 18.15
C ARG A 39 -29.76 6.21 18.07
N GLN A 40 -29.10 6.16 16.94
CA GLN A 40 -27.75 6.73 16.79
C GLN A 40 -27.72 8.17 16.22
N LEU A 41 -28.79 8.61 15.55
CA LEU A 41 -28.84 9.96 14.95
C LEU A 41 -29.16 11.08 15.97
N GLU A 42 -29.79 10.79 17.11
CA GLU A 42 -30.09 11.80 18.12
C GLU A 42 -28.88 12.26 18.98
N LYS A 43 -27.73 11.57 18.88
CA LYS A 43 -26.50 11.94 19.64
C LYS A 43 -25.42 12.66 18.81
N ARG A 44 -25.67 12.99 17.55
CA ARG A 44 -24.66 13.54 16.63
C ARG A 44 -24.75 15.03 16.33
N CYS A 45 -25.56 15.80 17.01
CA CYS A 45 -25.71 17.24 16.74
C CYS A 45 -25.16 18.15 17.83
N GLU A 46 -24.06 17.78 18.51
CA GLU A 46 -23.27 18.73 19.30
C GLU A 46 -21.81 18.30 19.32
N VAL A 47 -21.11 18.51 18.18
CA VAL A 47 -19.65 18.64 18.20
C VAL A 47 -19.33 19.99 17.57
N GLY A 48 -19.64 21.05 18.30
CA GLY A 48 -18.91 22.29 18.17
C GLY A 48 -17.49 22.02 18.66
N SER A 49 -16.46 22.32 17.85
CA SER A 49 -15.07 22.29 18.25
C SER A 49 -14.94 23.07 19.57
N PRO A 50 -14.48 22.45 20.67
CA PRO A 50 -14.15 23.21 21.85
C PRO A 50 -12.89 24.02 21.51
N GLU A 51 -13.03 25.32 21.43
CA GLU A 51 -11.93 26.25 21.26
C GLU A 51 -10.77 25.89 22.20
N GLY A 52 -9.63 25.47 21.60
CA GLY A 52 -8.36 25.29 22.33
C GLY A 52 -7.98 23.86 22.75
N ARG A 53 -8.71 22.79 22.35
CA ARG A 53 -8.31 21.42 22.67
C ARG A 53 -7.51 20.83 21.51
N MET A 54 -6.26 20.43 21.77
CA MET A 54 -5.41 19.74 20.81
C MET A 54 -6.07 18.42 20.38
N MET A 55 -6.24 18.22 19.09
CA MET A 55 -6.81 17.01 18.52
C MET A 55 -5.70 16.10 17.97
N PHE A 56 -5.87 14.82 18.13
CA PHE A 56 -4.92 13.81 17.67
C PHE A 56 -5.57 12.87 16.64
N VAL A 57 -4.73 12.29 15.79
CA VAL A 57 -5.13 11.22 14.86
C VAL A 57 -4.23 10.01 15.09
N LEU A 58 -4.83 8.83 15.20
CA LEU A 58 -4.11 7.55 15.27
C LEU A 58 -3.87 6.99 13.87
N ALA A 59 -2.72 6.36 13.69
CA ALA A 59 -2.46 5.49 12.56
C ALA A 59 -2.03 4.11 13.06
N LEU A 60 -2.71 3.08 12.59
CA LEU A 60 -2.29 1.69 12.69
C LEU A 60 -1.55 1.36 11.38
N ASP A 61 -0.28 0.98 11.48
CA ASP A 61 0.56 0.61 10.34
C ASP A 61 0.97 -0.86 10.50
N GLN A 62 0.20 -1.73 9.85
CA GLN A 62 0.39 -3.16 9.92
C GLN A 62 1.29 -3.63 8.76
N GLY A 63 2.58 -3.76 9.03
CA GLY A 63 3.58 -4.22 8.07
C GLY A 63 3.70 -5.76 8.00
N THR A 64 4.59 -6.24 7.13
CA THR A 64 4.81 -7.70 6.94
C THR A 64 5.43 -8.36 8.17
N THR A 65 6.26 -7.67 8.94
CA THR A 65 7.01 -8.27 10.06
C THR A 65 6.67 -7.68 11.42
N SER A 66 5.92 -6.60 11.45
CA SER A 66 5.60 -5.89 12.69
C SER A 66 4.35 -5.04 12.54
N SER A 67 3.65 -4.85 13.66
CA SER A 67 2.55 -3.91 13.80
C SER A 67 3.03 -2.66 14.53
N ARG A 68 2.62 -1.49 14.04
CA ARG A 68 2.95 -0.20 14.67
C ARG A 68 1.69 0.61 14.91
N THR A 69 1.72 1.43 15.93
CA THR A 69 0.75 2.49 16.16
C THR A 69 1.47 3.81 16.37
N LEU A 70 0.99 4.85 15.71
CA LEU A 70 1.50 6.20 15.83
C LEU A 70 0.37 7.15 16.18
N LEU A 71 0.64 8.10 17.07
CA LEU A 71 -0.26 9.20 17.42
C LEU A 71 0.30 10.49 16.83
N PHE A 72 -0.48 11.13 15.96
CA PHE A 72 -0.14 12.40 15.33
C PHE A 72 -0.92 13.55 15.95
N ASP A 73 -0.26 14.71 16.11
CA ASP A 73 -0.96 15.96 16.39
C ASP A 73 -1.57 16.58 15.11
N GLU A 74 -2.34 17.63 15.24
CA GLU A 74 -2.97 18.36 14.13
C GLU A 74 -1.97 18.99 13.13
N ARG A 75 -0.69 19.04 13.49
CA ARG A 75 0.41 19.48 12.63
C ARG A 75 1.12 18.32 11.94
N GLY A 76 0.60 17.11 12.07
CA GLY A 76 1.19 15.91 11.46
C GLY A 76 2.46 15.40 12.16
N ARG A 77 2.80 15.89 13.36
CA ARG A 77 4.00 15.45 14.09
C ARG A 77 3.68 14.23 14.93
N VAL A 78 4.58 13.25 14.91
CA VAL A 78 4.47 12.07 15.78
C VAL A 78 4.68 12.47 17.25
N VAL A 79 3.66 12.23 18.07
CA VAL A 79 3.68 12.49 19.52
C VAL A 79 4.08 11.24 20.28
N ARG A 80 3.59 10.08 19.86
CA ARG A 80 3.91 8.76 20.41
C ARG A 80 3.92 7.70 19.33
N SER A 81 4.71 6.65 19.57
CA SER A 81 4.69 5.45 18.73
C SER A 81 5.03 4.22 19.53
N ALA A 82 4.46 3.08 19.15
CA ALA A 82 4.82 1.77 19.65
C ALA A 82 4.91 0.79 18.48
N GLN A 83 5.77 -0.23 18.60
CA GLN A 83 5.95 -1.27 17.58
C GLN A 83 6.12 -2.62 18.26
N ARG A 84 5.57 -3.67 17.64
CA ARG A 84 5.73 -5.09 18.03
C ARG A 84 5.96 -5.93 16.78
N GLU A 85 6.95 -6.79 16.85
CA GLU A 85 7.15 -7.85 15.86
C GLU A 85 6.20 -9.01 16.15
N PHE A 86 5.87 -9.80 15.12
CA PHE A 86 5.10 -11.03 15.21
C PHE A 86 5.75 -12.14 14.39
N SER A 87 5.36 -13.39 14.65
CA SER A 87 6.01 -14.58 14.08
C SER A 87 5.77 -14.68 12.57
N GLN A 88 6.80 -15.16 11.89
CA GLN A 88 6.74 -15.51 10.47
C GLN A 88 6.82 -17.04 10.36
N TYR A 89 5.87 -17.66 9.64
CA TYR A 89 5.82 -19.12 9.51
C TYR A 89 6.16 -19.52 8.08
N TYR A 90 7.02 -20.54 7.94
CA TYR A 90 7.48 -21.08 6.66
C TYR A 90 7.24 -22.60 6.61
N PRO A 91 5.98 -23.07 6.49
CA PRO A 91 5.65 -24.49 6.60
C PRO A 91 6.31 -25.38 5.55
N GLN A 92 6.49 -24.84 4.34
CA GLN A 92 7.12 -25.51 3.19
C GLN A 92 7.93 -24.49 2.37
N SER A 93 8.74 -24.99 1.43
CA SER A 93 9.49 -24.13 0.53
C SER A 93 8.54 -23.26 -0.31
N GLY A 94 8.73 -21.95 -0.26
CA GLY A 94 7.89 -20.97 -0.94
C GLY A 94 6.56 -20.64 -0.25
N TRP A 95 6.26 -21.27 0.89
CA TRP A 95 5.08 -20.93 1.69
C TRP A 95 5.44 -19.89 2.77
N VAL A 96 4.59 -18.91 2.93
CA VAL A 96 4.75 -17.85 3.94
C VAL A 96 3.39 -17.58 4.58
N GLU A 97 3.33 -17.71 5.90
CA GLU A 97 2.11 -17.57 6.67
C GLU A 97 2.30 -16.68 7.89
N HIS A 98 1.23 -16.02 8.30
CA HIS A 98 1.12 -15.34 9.59
C HIS A 98 -0.06 -15.90 10.38
N ASP A 99 0.05 -15.90 11.71
CA ASP A 99 -1.11 -16.11 12.58
C ASP A 99 -1.93 -14.81 12.64
N PRO A 100 -3.22 -14.81 12.18
CA PRO A 100 -4.07 -13.63 12.24
C PRO A 100 -4.29 -13.11 13.67
N GLU A 101 -4.28 -13.98 14.67
CA GLU A 101 -4.42 -13.56 16.06
C GLU A 101 -3.15 -12.89 16.60
N GLU A 102 -1.95 -13.30 16.15
CA GLU A 102 -0.71 -12.57 16.48
C GLU A 102 -0.68 -11.18 15.82
N ILE A 103 -1.19 -11.04 14.58
CA ILE A 103 -1.37 -9.74 13.94
C ILE A 103 -2.29 -8.86 14.78
N TRP A 104 -3.46 -9.38 15.17
CA TRP A 104 -4.41 -8.66 16.01
C TRP A 104 -3.83 -8.31 17.38
N ALA A 105 -3.22 -9.27 18.08
CA ALA A 105 -2.66 -9.07 19.41
C ALA A 105 -1.57 -7.99 19.41
N SER A 106 -0.60 -8.08 18.48
CA SER A 106 0.48 -7.11 18.36
C SER A 106 -0.04 -5.69 18.00
N GLN A 107 -1.06 -5.61 17.13
CA GLN A 107 -1.65 -4.31 16.77
C GLN A 107 -2.43 -3.72 17.95
N ARG A 108 -3.19 -4.53 18.69
CA ARG A 108 -3.93 -4.08 19.86
C ARG A 108 -2.98 -3.62 20.98
N GLU A 109 -1.91 -4.36 21.26
CA GLU A 109 -0.92 -3.98 22.26
C GLU A 109 -0.27 -2.63 21.95
N THR A 110 0.14 -2.40 20.69
CA THR A 110 0.70 -1.11 20.29
C THR A 110 -0.30 0.03 20.40
N LEU A 111 -1.56 -0.23 20.06
CA LEU A 111 -2.65 0.75 20.17
C LEU A 111 -2.92 1.12 21.64
N GLU A 112 -3.10 0.14 22.52
CA GLU A 112 -3.33 0.34 23.94
C GLU A 112 -2.16 1.09 24.61
N GLU A 113 -0.90 0.77 24.23
CA GLU A 113 0.29 1.48 24.73
C GLU A 113 0.31 2.95 24.31
N VAL A 114 0.03 3.24 23.05
CA VAL A 114 0.09 4.61 22.52
C VAL A 114 -0.97 5.51 23.12
N ILE A 115 -2.16 4.98 23.42
CA ILE A 115 -3.27 5.78 23.96
C ILE A 115 -3.31 5.82 25.49
N ALA A 116 -2.49 5.05 26.20
CA ALA A 116 -2.58 4.84 27.67
C ALA A 116 -2.76 6.13 28.49
N ASP A 117 -2.06 7.22 28.12
CA ASP A 117 -2.15 8.53 28.79
C ASP A 117 -2.84 9.60 27.92
N THR A 118 -3.61 9.19 26.91
CA THR A 118 -4.29 10.11 26.00
C THR A 118 -5.79 10.07 26.27
N ALA A 119 -6.40 11.22 26.47
CA ALA A 119 -7.85 11.28 26.65
C ALA A 119 -8.55 10.84 25.34
N ILE A 120 -9.35 9.79 25.40
CA ILE A 120 -10.06 9.24 24.22
C ILE A 120 -10.80 10.33 23.44
N GLY A 121 -11.49 11.25 24.13
CA GLY A 121 -12.20 12.35 23.47
C GLY A 121 -11.31 13.43 22.83
N SER A 122 -9.96 13.31 22.89
CA SER A 122 -9.03 14.14 22.10
C SER A 122 -8.53 13.45 20.84
N ILE A 123 -8.90 12.18 20.61
CA ILE A 123 -8.55 11.43 19.40
C ILE A 123 -9.72 11.56 18.42
N ALA A 124 -9.49 12.26 17.33
CA ALA A 124 -10.52 12.54 16.32
C ALA A 124 -10.88 11.31 15.48
N GLY A 125 -9.91 10.46 15.23
CA GLY A 125 -10.11 9.24 14.43
C GLY A 125 -8.85 8.39 14.31
N MET A 126 -9.04 7.23 13.68
CA MET A 126 -8.02 6.21 13.47
C MET A 126 -7.98 5.84 11.99
N GLY A 127 -6.78 5.85 11.41
CA GLY A 127 -6.50 5.33 10.08
C GLY A 127 -5.73 4.02 10.15
N ILE A 128 -5.92 3.17 9.15
CA ILE A 128 -5.28 1.85 9.03
C ILE A 128 -4.54 1.79 7.71
N SER A 129 -3.24 1.48 7.76
CA SER A 129 -2.48 0.98 6.63
C SER A 129 -2.05 -0.45 6.88
N ASN A 130 -1.95 -1.24 5.82
CA ASN A 130 -1.66 -2.67 5.94
C ASN A 130 -0.81 -3.19 4.80
N GLN A 131 -0.03 -4.24 5.09
CA GLN A 131 0.52 -5.11 4.06
C GLN A 131 -0.62 -5.58 3.14
N ARG A 132 -0.46 -5.39 1.84
CA ARG A 132 -1.52 -5.71 0.87
C ARG A 132 -1.55 -7.21 0.55
N GLU A 133 -2.63 -7.67 -0.08
CA GLU A 133 -2.84 -9.00 -0.66
C GLU A 133 -2.79 -10.17 0.33
N THR A 134 -2.25 -9.99 1.53
CA THR A 134 -2.27 -11.01 2.59
C THR A 134 -3.71 -11.38 2.93
N THR A 135 -4.02 -12.67 2.84
CA THR A 135 -5.37 -13.20 2.76
C THR A 135 -5.76 -13.87 4.07
N VAL A 136 -6.84 -13.41 4.68
CA VAL A 136 -7.45 -14.00 5.89
C VAL A 136 -8.86 -14.47 5.58
N VAL A 137 -9.22 -15.67 6.03
CA VAL A 137 -10.61 -16.18 6.01
C VAL A 137 -10.98 -16.58 7.44
N TRP A 138 -12.14 -16.12 7.90
CA TRP A 138 -12.58 -16.38 9.28
C TRP A 138 -14.07 -16.70 9.35
N ASP A 139 -14.48 -17.31 10.44
CA ASP A 139 -15.86 -17.66 10.75
C ASP A 139 -16.64 -16.43 11.22
N VAL A 140 -17.81 -16.18 10.65
CA VAL A 140 -18.68 -15.03 10.98
C VAL A 140 -19.19 -15.09 12.42
N GLU A 141 -19.48 -16.30 12.94
CA GLU A 141 -20.09 -16.46 14.25
C GLU A 141 -19.05 -16.39 15.39
N THR A 142 -17.90 -17.05 15.19
CA THR A 142 -16.85 -17.11 16.22
C THR A 142 -15.82 -16.00 16.11
N GLY A 143 -15.65 -15.41 14.92
CA GLY A 143 -14.59 -14.45 14.62
C GLY A 143 -13.19 -15.06 14.61
N GLU A 144 -13.08 -16.40 14.57
CA GLU A 144 -11.82 -17.14 14.53
C GLU A 144 -11.38 -17.39 13.07
N ALA A 145 -10.10 -17.21 12.78
CA ALA A 145 -9.56 -17.54 11.46
C ALA A 145 -9.61 -19.06 11.23
N VAL A 146 -10.03 -19.47 10.02
CA VAL A 146 -10.11 -20.91 9.66
C VAL A 146 -8.74 -21.52 9.32
N TYR A 147 -7.76 -20.69 9.05
CA TYR A 147 -6.37 -21.04 8.73
C TYR A 147 -5.46 -19.82 8.97
N ASN A 148 -4.15 -20.04 8.99
CA ASN A 148 -3.18 -18.93 8.99
C ASN A 148 -3.41 -18.00 7.78
N ALA A 149 -3.10 -16.72 7.94
CA ALA A 149 -3.10 -15.78 6.84
C ALA A 149 -2.04 -16.16 5.81
N ILE A 150 -2.44 -16.30 4.54
CA ILE A 150 -1.48 -16.55 3.45
C ILE A 150 -0.92 -15.21 2.99
N VAL A 151 0.40 -15.03 3.19
CA VAL A 151 1.09 -13.76 2.97
C VAL A 151 1.27 -13.47 1.48
N TRP A 152 1.38 -12.19 1.12
CA TRP A 152 1.61 -11.74 -0.25
C TRP A 152 2.86 -12.33 -0.92
N GLN A 153 3.87 -12.74 -0.14
CA GLN A 153 5.10 -13.38 -0.60
C GLN A 153 4.94 -14.86 -0.93
N ASP A 154 3.83 -15.49 -0.50
CA ASP A 154 3.58 -16.92 -0.66
C ASP A 154 3.45 -17.32 -2.13
N ARG A 155 4.02 -18.47 -2.48
CA ARG A 155 4.06 -18.97 -3.87
C ARG A 155 3.29 -20.28 -4.07
N ARG A 156 2.53 -20.77 -3.05
CA ARG A 156 1.82 -22.06 -3.11
C ARG A 156 0.82 -22.17 -4.28
N THR A 157 0.28 -21.02 -4.73
CA THR A 157 -0.70 -20.97 -5.82
C THR A 157 -0.07 -20.68 -7.19
N ALA A 158 1.27 -20.78 -7.34
CA ALA A 158 1.95 -20.48 -8.59
C ALA A 158 1.53 -21.42 -9.73
N GLU A 159 1.28 -22.71 -9.43
CA GLU A 159 0.78 -23.69 -10.40
C GLU A 159 -0.61 -23.28 -10.91
N ARG A 160 -1.53 -22.91 -10.01
CA ARG A 160 -2.86 -22.42 -10.38
C ARG A 160 -2.83 -21.19 -11.26
N CYS A 161 -1.93 -20.24 -10.97
CA CYS A 161 -1.71 -19.08 -11.85
C CYS A 161 -1.23 -19.50 -13.25
N SER A 162 -0.36 -20.52 -13.33
CA SER A 162 0.14 -21.04 -14.60
C SER A 162 -0.97 -21.74 -15.41
N GLU A 163 -1.84 -22.52 -14.75
CA GLU A 163 -3.02 -23.11 -15.38
C GLU A 163 -3.92 -22.03 -16.00
N LEU A 164 -4.30 -21.02 -15.23
CA LEU A 164 -5.13 -19.91 -15.69
C LEU A 164 -4.51 -19.15 -16.88
N LYS A 165 -3.17 -18.98 -16.89
CA LYS A 165 -2.45 -18.41 -18.04
C LYS A 165 -2.55 -19.30 -19.28
N ASN A 166 -2.36 -20.60 -19.11
CA ASN A 166 -2.46 -21.57 -20.20
C ASN A 166 -3.88 -21.64 -20.78
N ASP A 167 -4.89 -21.41 -19.93
CA ASP A 167 -6.30 -21.30 -20.33
C ASP A 167 -6.64 -19.94 -20.99
N GLY A 168 -5.65 -19.04 -21.13
CA GLY A 168 -5.81 -17.76 -21.80
C GLY A 168 -6.52 -16.68 -20.96
N ARG A 169 -6.62 -16.85 -19.63
CA ARG A 169 -7.35 -15.93 -18.75
C ARG A 169 -6.57 -14.66 -18.38
N GLU A 170 -5.26 -14.59 -18.66
CA GLU A 170 -4.44 -13.45 -18.18
C GLU A 170 -4.89 -12.10 -18.76
N GLU A 171 -5.27 -12.07 -20.04
CA GLU A 171 -5.71 -10.80 -20.65
C GLU A 171 -7.04 -10.30 -20.07
N GLU A 172 -7.99 -11.19 -19.83
CA GLU A 172 -9.27 -10.87 -19.21
C GLU A 172 -9.09 -10.32 -17.79
N VAL A 173 -8.32 -11.03 -16.96
CA VAL A 173 -8.00 -10.58 -15.59
C VAL A 173 -7.30 -9.24 -15.61
N SER A 174 -6.25 -9.09 -16.41
CA SER A 174 -5.48 -7.86 -16.50
C SER A 174 -6.32 -6.67 -16.97
N LYS A 175 -7.22 -6.87 -17.93
CA LYS A 175 -8.10 -5.80 -18.44
C LYS A 175 -9.05 -5.28 -17.38
N ARG A 176 -9.58 -6.13 -16.49
CA ARG A 176 -10.57 -5.76 -15.47
C ARG A 176 -9.92 -5.23 -14.19
N THR A 177 -8.77 -5.81 -13.83
CA THR A 177 -8.13 -5.55 -12.53
C THR A 177 -6.90 -4.65 -12.60
N GLY A 178 -6.30 -4.49 -13.78
CA GLY A 178 -4.98 -3.85 -13.94
C GLY A 178 -3.81 -4.72 -13.46
N LEU A 179 -4.08 -5.95 -13.01
CA LEU A 179 -3.09 -6.86 -12.43
C LEU A 179 -2.71 -7.97 -13.40
N ARG A 180 -1.69 -8.74 -13.04
CA ARG A 180 -1.29 -9.96 -13.75
C ARG A 180 -1.77 -11.19 -12.99
N LEU A 181 -1.80 -12.34 -13.64
CA LEU A 181 -1.98 -13.62 -12.96
C LEU A 181 -0.68 -14.00 -12.23
N ASP A 182 -0.62 -13.73 -10.94
CA ASP A 182 0.52 -14.06 -10.09
C ASP A 182 0.02 -14.44 -8.68
N PRO A 183 0.65 -15.42 -8.01
CA PRO A 183 0.31 -15.78 -6.62
C PRO A 183 0.49 -14.64 -5.61
N TYR A 184 1.05 -13.53 -6.02
CA TYR A 184 1.13 -12.30 -5.23
C TYR A 184 -0.26 -11.83 -4.77
N PHE A 185 -1.27 -11.86 -5.65
CA PHE A 185 -2.62 -11.34 -5.40
C PHE A 185 -3.52 -12.31 -4.64
N SER A 186 -4.63 -11.82 -4.04
CA SER A 186 -5.41 -12.59 -3.07
C SER A 186 -6.25 -13.71 -3.66
N ALA A 187 -6.79 -13.57 -4.88
CA ALA A 187 -7.82 -14.46 -5.43
C ALA A 187 -7.47 -15.96 -5.38
N THR A 188 -6.27 -16.33 -5.84
CA THR A 188 -5.84 -17.74 -5.83
C THR A 188 -5.56 -18.28 -4.44
N LYS A 189 -5.20 -17.40 -3.47
CA LYS A 189 -5.03 -17.77 -2.06
C LYS A 189 -6.38 -18.06 -1.41
N ILE A 190 -7.42 -17.27 -1.73
CA ILE A 190 -8.80 -17.51 -1.28
C ILE A 190 -9.27 -18.85 -1.85
N GLU A 191 -9.14 -19.07 -3.15
CA GLU A 191 -9.49 -20.32 -3.82
C GLU A 191 -8.81 -21.52 -3.13
N TRP A 192 -7.52 -21.39 -2.84
CA TRP A 192 -6.74 -22.43 -2.14
C TRP A 192 -7.30 -22.71 -0.73
N LEU A 193 -7.57 -21.68 0.07
CA LEU A 193 -8.13 -21.84 1.42
C LEU A 193 -9.47 -22.57 1.39
N LEU A 194 -10.35 -22.18 0.47
CA LEU A 194 -11.67 -22.80 0.33
C LEU A 194 -11.61 -24.27 -0.09
N ASP A 195 -10.59 -24.65 -0.85
CA ASP A 195 -10.41 -26.03 -1.36
C ASP A 195 -9.62 -26.94 -0.40
N HIS A 196 -8.79 -26.38 0.50
CA HIS A 196 -7.88 -27.17 1.35
C HIS A 196 -8.26 -27.17 2.84
N VAL A 197 -9.12 -26.26 3.27
CA VAL A 197 -9.65 -26.28 4.64
C VAL A 197 -10.98 -27.03 4.65
N ASP A 198 -11.06 -28.07 5.49
CA ASP A 198 -12.22 -28.95 5.56
C ASP A 198 -13.53 -28.18 5.77
N GLY A 199 -14.47 -28.36 4.83
CA GLY A 199 -15.80 -27.75 4.86
C GLY A 199 -15.83 -26.23 4.57
N ALA A 200 -14.67 -25.59 4.31
CA ALA A 200 -14.62 -24.13 4.11
C ALA A 200 -15.43 -23.68 2.89
N ARG A 201 -15.35 -24.40 1.76
CA ARG A 201 -16.11 -24.05 0.54
C ARG A 201 -17.62 -24.06 0.77
N GLU A 202 -18.14 -25.12 1.37
CA GLU A 202 -19.57 -25.22 1.67
C GLU A 202 -20.05 -24.13 2.64
N ARG A 203 -19.22 -23.81 3.64
CA ARG A 203 -19.50 -22.73 4.60
C ARG A 203 -19.45 -21.36 3.94
N ALA A 204 -18.50 -21.14 3.04
CA ALA A 204 -18.36 -19.90 2.26
C ALA A 204 -19.58 -19.66 1.37
N GLU A 205 -20.06 -20.69 0.66
CA GLU A 205 -21.27 -20.62 -0.18
C GLU A 205 -22.53 -20.30 0.64
N LYS A 206 -22.56 -20.69 1.91
CA LYS A 206 -23.65 -20.38 2.84
C LYS A 206 -23.49 -19.01 3.52
N GLY A 207 -22.45 -18.24 3.24
CA GLY A 207 -22.17 -16.95 3.88
C GLY A 207 -21.79 -17.07 5.37
N GLN A 208 -21.23 -18.21 5.78
CA GLN A 208 -20.80 -18.47 7.16
C GLN A 208 -19.33 -18.09 7.40
N LEU A 209 -18.62 -17.68 6.33
CA LEU A 209 -17.25 -17.19 6.39
C LEU A 209 -17.17 -15.76 5.88
N CYS A 210 -16.17 -15.03 6.35
CA CYS A 210 -15.72 -13.77 5.80
C CYS A 210 -14.33 -13.95 5.21
N PHE A 211 -14.05 -13.23 4.11
CA PHE A 211 -12.73 -12.98 3.59
C PHE A 211 -12.35 -11.52 3.83
N GLY A 212 -11.06 -11.27 4.05
CA GLY A 212 -10.50 -9.93 4.02
C GLY A 212 -8.99 -9.94 3.80
N THR A 213 -8.49 -8.81 3.33
CA THR A 213 -7.11 -8.42 3.54
C THR A 213 -6.94 -7.94 5.00
N VAL A 214 -5.74 -7.61 5.40
CA VAL A 214 -5.46 -7.33 6.83
C VAL A 214 -6.26 -6.13 7.37
N ASP A 215 -6.58 -5.14 6.54
CA ASP A 215 -7.47 -4.03 6.89
C ASP A 215 -8.85 -4.51 7.36
N SER A 216 -9.49 -5.38 6.56
CA SER A 216 -10.81 -5.96 6.90
C SER A 216 -10.75 -6.75 8.20
N TRP A 217 -9.69 -7.55 8.38
CA TRP A 217 -9.47 -8.32 9.61
C TRP A 217 -9.34 -7.41 10.83
N LEU A 218 -8.51 -6.37 10.75
CA LEU A 218 -8.32 -5.42 11.86
C LEU A 218 -9.62 -4.65 12.17
N ILE A 219 -10.35 -4.21 11.15
CA ILE A 219 -11.63 -3.52 11.34
C ILE A 219 -12.66 -4.44 11.97
N TRP A 220 -12.75 -5.70 11.51
CA TRP A 220 -13.61 -6.70 12.14
C TRP A 220 -13.30 -6.87 13.63
N LYS A 221 -12.04 -7.04 13.99
CA LYS A 221 -11.60 -7.17 15.40
C LYS A 221 -11.86 -5.88 16.21
N LEU A 222 -11.56 -4.70 15.66
CA LEU A 222 -11.77 -3.41 16.32
C LEU A 222 -13.26 -3.11 16.54
N SER A 223 -14.12 -3.47 15.58
CA SER A 223 -15.56 -3.25 15.67
C SER A 223 -16.30 -4.31 16.53
N GLY A 224 -15.60 -5.36 16.95
CA GLY A 224 -16.24 -6.47 17.69
C GLY A 224 -17.10 -7.37 16.80
N GLY A 225 -16.83 -7.43 15.50
CA GLY A 225 -17.54 -8.23 14.51
C GLY A 225 -18.71 -7.50 13.81
N ASP A 226 -18.89 -6.21 14.07
CA ASP A 226 -20.01 -5.44 13.52
C ASP A 226 -19.77 -4.90 12.10
N VAL A 227 -18.50 -4.78 11.68
CA VAL A 227 -18.13 -4.13 10.41
C VAL A 227 -17.21 -5.02 9.58
N HIS A 228 -17.67 -5.36 8.36
CA HIS A 228 -16.92 -6.16 7.38
C HIS A 228 -16.75 -5.34 6.09
N VAL A 229 -15.68 -4.57 6.02
CA VAL A 229 -15.38 -3.66 4.91
C VAL A 229 -13.92 -3.76 4.50
N THR A 230 -13.62 -3.32 3.28
CA THR A 230 -12.27 -3.02 2.78
C THR A 230 -12.32 -1.72 1.98
N ASP A 231 -11.19 -1.03 1.79
CA ASP A 231 -11.16 0.13 0.90
C ASP A 231 -10.87 -0.27 -0.55
N VAL A 232 -11.12 0.68 -1.47
CA VAL A 232 -10.87 0.46 -2.91
C VAL A 232 -9.42 0.12 -3.23
N SER A 233 -8.45 0.62 -2.45
CA SER A 233 -7.02 0.37 -2.70
C SER A 233 -6.66 -1.08 -2.39
N ASN A 234 -7.12 -1.63 -1.27
CA ASN A 234 -6.97 -3.04 -0.91
C ASN A 234 -7.81 -3.95 -1.83
N ALA A 235 -9.07 -3.62 -2.11
CA ALA A 235 -9.92 -4.36 -3.03
C ALA A 235 -9.26 -4.51 -4.41
N SER A 236 -8.63 -3.45 -4.93
CA SER A 236 -7.94 -3.46 -6.22
C SER A 236 -6.73 -4.40 -6.28
N ARG A 237 -6.28 -4.96 -5.15
CA ARG A 237 -5.15 -5.92 -5.06
C ARG A 237 -5.59 -7.37 -4.98
N THR A 238 -6.87 -7.63 -5.01
CA THR A 238 -7.41 -8.98 -4.80
C THR A 238 -7.46 -9.86 -6.06
N SER A 239 -7.39 -9.28 -7.26
CA SER A 239 -7.75 -9.89 -8.56
C SER A 239 -9.24 -10.25 -8.69
N LEU A 240 -10.11 -9.77 -7.81
CA LEU A 240 -11.56 -9.98 -7.83
C LEU A 240 -12.34 -8.70 -8.08
N PHE A 241 -11.69 -7.55 -7.99
CA PHE A 241 -12.28 -6.22 -8.06
C PHE A 241 -12.05 -5.59 -9.43
N ASN A 242 -13.12 -5.13 -10.06
CA ASN A 242 -13.04 -4.42 -11.33
C ASN A 242 -12.73 -2.95 -11.07
N ILE A 243 -11.52 -2.50 -11.43
CA ILE A 243 -11.06 -1.14 -11.18
C ILE A 243 -11.79 -0.07 -12.02
N HIS A 244 -12.56 -0.46 -13.03
CA HIS A 244 -13.33 0.45 -13.88
C HIS A 244 -14.76 0.66 -13.38
N THR A 245 -15.42 -0.41 -12.91
CA THR A 245 -16.78 -0.34 -12.33
C THR A 245 -16.78 -0.04 -10.85
N LEU A 246 -15.64 -0.24 -10.16
CA LEU A 246 -15.45 -0.10 -8.71
C LEU A 246 -16.34 -1.06 -7.91
N GLU A 247 -16.50 -2.28 -8.43
CA GLU A 247 -17.31 -3.36 -7.84
C GLU A 247 -16.56 -4.69 -7.91
N TRP A 248 -16.95 -5.63 -7.05
CA TRP A 248 -16.56 -7.04 -7.20
C TRP A 248 -17.10 -7.57 -8.52
N ASP A 249 -16.24 -8.20 -9.33
CA ASP A 249 -16.55 -8.63 -10.70
C ASP A 249 -17.01 -10.09 -10.73
N GLU A 250 -18.26 -10.34 -11.10
CA GLU A 250 -18.86 -11.68 -11.09
C GLU A 250 -18.10 -12.68 -11.99
N GLU A 251 -17.57 -12.24 -13.14
CA GLU A 251 -16.80 -13.13 -14.02
C GLU A 251 -15.45 -13.50 -13.38
N LEU A 252 -14.80 -12.57 -12.65
CA LEU A 252 -13.59 -12.88 -11.91
C LEU A 252 -13.89 -13.81 -10.73
N LEU A 253 -15.02 -13.63 -10.05
CA LEU A 253 -15.45 -14.55 -9.00
C LEU A 253 -15.64 -15.97 -9.51
N GLU A 254 -16.19 -16.14 -10.72
CA GLU A 254 -16.31 -17.45 -11.38
C GLU A 254 -14.93 -18.02 -11.75
N VAL A 255 -14.03 -17.23 -12.35
CA VAL A 255 -12.66 -17.64 -12.72
C VAL A 255 -11.89 -18.21 -11.54
N PHE A 256 -11.95 -17.53 -10.39
CA PHE A 256 -11.25 -17.92 -9.18
C PHE A 256 -12.12 -18.74 -8.21
N ARG A 257 -13.34 -19.09 -8.57
CA ARG A 257 -14.28 -19.91 -7.78
C ARG A 257 -14.48 -19.35 -6.36
N VAL A 258 -14.59 -18.03 -6.22
CA VAL A 258 -14.78 -17.34 -4.93
C VAL A 258 -16.25 -16.95 -4.78
N PRO A 259 -16.95 -17.45 -3.73
CA PRO A 259 -18.33 -17.05 -3.48
C PRO A 259 -18.43 -15.58 -3.07
N ARG A 260 -19.35 -14.83 -3.69
CA ARG A 260 -19.58 -13.42 -3.35
C ARG A 260 -19.95 -13.20 -1.88
N ALA A 261 -20.59 -14.18 -1.27
CA ALA A 261 -21.11 -14.10 0.11
C ALA A 261 -20.03 -13.85 1.18
N ILE A 262 -18.76 -14.14 0.88
CA ILE A 262 -17.65 -13.95 1.84
C ILE A 262 -16.93 -12.61 1.71
N LEU A 263 -17.27 -11.82 0.67
CA LEU A 263 -16.53 -10.60 0.34
C LEU A 263 -16.99 -9.41 1.19
N PRO A 264 -16.07 -8.54 1.63
CA PRO A 264 -16.41 -7.32 2.35
C PRO A 264 -17.13 -6.29 1.47
N GLU A 265 -17.84 -5.35 2.09
CA GLU A 265 -18.29 -4.14 1.42
C GLU A 265 -17.08 -3.26 1.08
N VAL A 266 -17.08 -2.69 -0.14
CA VAL A 266 -15.98 -1.82 -0.60
C VAL A 266 -16.33 -0.36 -0.35
N VAL A 267 -15.54 0.30 0.48
CA VAL A 267 -15.78 1.67 0.95
C VAL A 267 -14.71 2.64 0.43
N ASP A 268 -14.90 3.93 0.70
CA ASP A 268 -13.91 4.98 0.43
C ASP A 268 -12.68 4.80 1.32
N SER A 269 -11.51 5.24 0.83
CA SER A 269 -10.27 5.24 1.63
C SER A 269 -10.32 6.25 2.78
N SER A 270 -11.18 7.28 2.69
CA SER A 270 -11.42 8.29 3.73
C SER A 270 -12.91 8.37 4.02
N GLY A 271 -13.34 7.86 5.17
CA GLY A 271 -14.74 7.83 5.59
C GLY A 271 -14.89 7.06 6.90
N VAL A 272 -15.82 7.46 7.75
CA VAL A 272 -16.10 6.77 9.02
C VAL A 272 -16.92 5.52 8.76
N VAL A 273 -16.35 4.35 9.07
CA VAL A 273 -17.00 3.04 8.87
C VAL A 273 -17.45 2.36 10.17
N GLY A 274 -16.94 2.81 11.31
CA GLY A 274 -17.24 2.25 12.63
C GLY A 274 -16.49 3.00 13.71
N ALA A 275 -16.41 2.41 14.90
CA ALA A 275 -15.65 2.98 16.01
C ALA A 275 -15.09 1.88 16.92
N TRP A 276 -13.92 2.14 17.52
CA TRP A 276 -13.32 1.36 18.58
C TRP A 276 -13.26 2.19 19.88
N GLN A 277 -13.90 1.74 20.94
CA GLN A 277 -13.99 2.46 22.22
C GLN A 277 -14.39 3.96 22.07
N GLY A 278 -15.20 4.27 21.06
CA GLY A 278 -15.63 5.64 20.77
C GLY A 278 -14.67 6.44 19.86
N ILE A 279 -13.52 5.88 19.45
CA ILE A 279 -12.63 6.46 18.44
C ILE A 279 -13.13 6.02 17.06
N PRO A 280 -13.45 6.96 16.13
CA PRO A 280 -13.89 6.61 14.78
C PRO A 280 -12.82 5.86 13.98
N LEU A 281 -13.20 4.76 13.32
CA LEU A 281 -12.42 4.09 12.27
C LEU A 281 -12.71 4.85 10.96
N ALA A 282 -11.75 5.60 10.44
CA ALA A 282 -12.06 6.68 9.50
C ALA A 282 -11.14 6.76 8.27
N GLY A 283 -10.09 5.98 8.22
CA GLY A 283 -9.16 5.93 7.08
C GLY A 283 -8.65 4.53 6.84
N MET A 284 -8.52 4.13 5.57
CA MET A 284 -7.96 2.83 5.17
C MET A 284 -7.22 2.97 3.86
N ALA A 285 -6.05 2.33 3.77
CA ALA A 285 -5.37 2.13 2.49
C ALA A 285 -4.32 1.03 2.60
N GLY A 286 -4.03 0.33 1.51
CA GLY A 286 -2.84 -0.49 1.41
C GLY A 286 -1.57 0.32 1.67
N ASP A 287 -0.52 -0.29 2.23
CA ASP A 287 0.70 0.37 2.69
C ASP A 287 1.33 1.31 1.65
N GLN A 288 1.42 0.86 0.40
CA GLN A 288 2.03 1.64 -0.66
C GLN A 288 1.15 2.81 -1.12
N GLN A 289 -0.17 2.65 -1.09
CA GLN A 289 -1.15 3.70 -1.36
C GLN A 289 -1.18 4.73 -0.22
N ALA A 290 -1.18 4.26 1.02
CA ALA A 290 -1.04 5.13 2.18
C ALA A 290 0.26 5.94 2.12
N ALA A 291 1.39 5.30 1.76
CA ALA A 291 2.66 6.02 1.59
C ALA A 291 2.59 7.06 0.46
N LEU A 292 1.93 6.76 -0.67
CA LEU A 292 1.73 7.73 -1.75
C LEU A 292 0.90 8.94 -1.29
N PHE A 293 -0.16 8.69 -0.51
CA PHE A 293 -0.98 9.74 0.08
C PHE A 293 -0.21 10.57 1.11
N GLY A 294 0.53 9.91 2.02
CA GLY A 294 1.37 10.55 3.04
C GLY A 294 2.56 11.31 2.46
N GLN A 295 3.02 10.94 1.27
CA GLN A 295 3.97 11.71 0.46
C GLN A 295 3.28 12.87 -0.27
N ALA A 296 1.97 13.08 -0.09
CA ALA A 296 1.18 14.11 -0.76
C ALA A 296 1.38 14.12 -2.29
N CYS A 297 1.51 12.96 -2.92
CA CYS A 297 1.61 12.82 -4.38
C CYS A 297 0.22 12.95 -5.03
N PHE A 298 -0.41 14.13 -4.90
CA PHE A 298 -1.81 14.36 -5.28
C PHE A 298 -2.02 14.66 -6.75
N ASP A 299 -1.01 15.18 -7.43
CA ASP A 299 -1.12 15.55 -8.84
C ASP A 299 -0.64 14.44 -9.78
N PRO A 300 -1.28 14.27 -10.97
CA PRO A 300 -0.81 13.34 -11.99
C PRO A 300 0.64 13.63 -12.40
N GLY A 301 1.45 12.58 -12.50
CA GLY A 301 2.88 12.68 -12.78
C GLY A 301 3.76 12.81 -11.54
N MET A 302 3.21 13.00 -10.34
CA MET A 302 3.96 12.85 -9.09
C MET A 302 4.14 11.37 -8.78
N ALA A 303 5.32 11.01 -8.30
CA ALA A 303 5.62 9.62 -7.93
C ALA A 303 6.31 9.55 -6.57
N LYS A 304 6.08 8.42 -5.89
CA LYS A 304 6.85 8.07 -4.70
C LYS A 304 7.69 6.81 -4.94
N ASN A 305 8.80 6.68 -4.23
CA ASN A 305 9.59 5.47 -4.16
C ASN A 305 9.97 5.15 -2.72
N THR A 306 9.52 4.01 -2.21
CA THR A 306 9.93 3.50 -0.90
C THR A 306 11.15 2.60 -1.08
N TYR A 307 12.30 3.01 -0.53
CA TYR A 307 13.57 2.29 -0.57
C TYR A 307 13.71 1.38 0.66
N GLY A 308 13.16 0.17 0.57
CA GLY A 308 13.26 -0.89 1.57
C GLY A 308 14.26 -1.98 1.17
N THR A 309 13.94 -3.25 1.46
CA THR A 309 14.66 -4.43 0.95
C THR A 309 14.68 -4.43 -0.58
N GLY A 310 13.54 -4.12 -1.21
CA GLY A 310 13.38 -3.71 -2.59
C GLY A 310 12.96 -2.25 -2.69
N CYS A 311 12.51 -1.83 -3.89
CA CYS A 311 11.86 -0.53 -4.08
C CYS A 311 10.44 -0.74 -4.59
N PHE A 312 9.50 0.08 -4.08
CA PHE A 312 8.13 0.13 -4.54
C PHE A 312 7.82 1.54 -5.05
N LEU A 313 7.66 1.64 -6.37
CA LEU A 313 7.39 2.89 -7.05
C LEU A 313 5.91 2.97 -7.41
N LEU A 314 5.26 4.06 -7.04
CA LEU A 314 3.90 4.38 -7.46
C LEU A 314 3.89 5.77 -8.10
N MET A 315 3.27 5.88 -9.29
CA MET A 315 3.04 7.16 -9.95
C MET A 315 1.55 7.43 -10.06
N ASN A 316 1.11 8.58 -9.59
CA ASN A 316 -0.25 9.06 -9.75
C ASN A 316 -0.54 9.31 -11.24
N THR A 317 -1.55 8.65 -11.79
CA THR A 317 -2.02 8.81 -13.19
C THR A 317 -3.31 9.63 -13.31
N GLY A 318 -3.84 10.11 -12.17
CA GLY A 318 -5.08 10.89 -12.13
C GLY A 318 -6.32 10.01 -12.15
N LYS A 319 -7.32 10.42 -12.93
CA LYS A 319 -8.66 9.82 -12.94
C LYS A 319 -8.82 8.65 -13.92
N GLU A 320 -7.79 8.30 -14.65
CA GLU A 320 -7.83 7.26 -15.67
C GLU A 320 -7.00 6.05 -15.27
N ALA A 321 -7.59 4.85 -15.39
CA ALA A 321 -6.89 3.59 -15.24
C ALA A 321 -6.03 3.34 -16.48
N VAL A 322 -4.75 3.70 -16.41
CA VAL A 322 -3.79 3.51 -17.51
C VAL A 322 -3.42 2.03 -17.63
N ARG A 323 -3.70 1.41 -18.77
CA ARG A 323 -3.21 0.05 -19.06
C ARG A 323 -1.72 0.08 -19.37
N SER A 324 -0.91 -0.65 -18.61
CA SER A 324 0.52 -0.75 -18.89
C SER A 324 0.81 -1.74 -20.02
N GLU A 325 1.65 -1.30 -20.97
CA GLU A 325 2.24 -2.16 -22.02
C GLU A 325 3.66 -2.62 -21.63
N ASN A 326 4.25 -2.02 -20.59
CA ASN A 326 5.59 -2.31 -20.12
C ASN A 326 5.62 -3.22 -18.87
N GLY A 327 4.50 -3.92 -18.57
CA GLY A 327 4.44 -4.90 -17.48
C GLY A 327 4.33 -4.29 -16.09
N LEU A 328 3.95 -3.03 -15.96
CA LEU A 328 3.60 -2.41 -14.69
C LEU A 328 2.20 -2.85 -14.25
N LEU A 329 1.87 -2.62 -13.00
CA LEU A 329 0.52 -2.85 -12.47
C LEU A 329 -0.26 -1.53 -12.47
N THR A 330 -1.55 -1.62 -12.83
CA THR A 330 -2.49 -0.51 -12.63
C THR A 330 -3.35 -0.83 -11.42
N THR A 331 -3.48 0.11 -10.50
CA THR A 331 -4.26 -0.08 -9.28
C THR A 331 -4.90 1.23 -8.85
N ILE A 332 -5.75 1.19 -7.82
CA ILE A 332 -6.38 2.39 -7.28
C ILE A 332 -5.48 2.93 -6.16
N GLY A 333 -5.17 4.21 -6.21
CA GLY A 333 -4.45 4.94 -5.17
C GLY A 333 -5.36 5.15 -3.95
N TRP A 334 -6.51 5.78 -4.18
CA TRP A 334 -7.55 6.04 -3.16
C TRP A 334 -8.87 6.44 -3.83
N ARG A 335 -9.96 6.37 -3.06
CA ARG A 335 -11.24 7.01 -3.37
C ARG A 335 -11.67 7.88 -2.19
N ILE A 336 -12.04 9.12 -2.46
CA ILE A 336 -12.59 10.07 -1.49
C ILE A 336 -13.84 10.70 -2.10
N GLY A 337 -15.01 10.29 -1.63
CA GLY A 337 -16.29 10.67 -2.23
C GLY A 337 -16.36 10.26 -3.71
N PRO A 338 -16.66 11.19 -4.63
CA PRO A 338 -16.78 10.88 -6.06
C PRO A 338 -15.42 10.78 -6.79
N GLU A 339 -14.31 11.11 -6.12
CA GLU A 339 -12.99 11.17 -6.75
C GLU A 339 -12.22 9.87 -6.55
N VAL A 340 -11.86 9.22 -7.66
CA VAL A 340 -10.95 8.07 -7.70
C VAL A 340 -9.64 8.50 -8.31
N THR A 341 -8.54 8.12 -7.66
CA THR A 341 -7.18 8.31 -8.17
C THR A 341 -6.57 6.96 -8.53
N TYR A 342 -6.11 6.83 -9.76
CA TYR A 342 -5.40 5.65 -10.23
C TYR A 342 -3.89 5.84 -10.17
N VAL A 343 -3.17 4.73 -10.10
CA VAL A 343 -1.72 4.72 -10.05
C VAL A 343 -1.14 3.60 -10.89
N LEU A 344 0.03 3.84 -11.48
CA LEU A 344 0.92 2.79 -11.98
C LEU A 344 1.89 2.38 -10.89
N GLU A 345 2.07 1.07 -10.71
CA GLU A 345 2.99 0.48 -9.73
C GLU A 345 4.03 -0.38 -10.41
N GLY A 346 5.29 -0.20 -10.00
CA GLY A 346 6.41 -1.06 -10.36
C GLY A 346 7.26 -1.38 -9.14
N SER A 347 7.83 -2.59 -9.11
CA SER A 347 8.65 -3.06 -7.99
C SER A 347 10.05 -3.45 -8.46
N VAL A 348 11.06 -3.01 -7.71
CA VAL A 348 12.44 -3.49 -7.77
C VAL A 348 12.63 -4.49 -6.63
N PHE A 349 12.98 -5.73 -6.95
CA PHE A 349 13.04 -6.79 -5.93
C PHE A 349 14.24 -6.66 -5.00
N VAL A 350 15.35 -6.11 -5.48
CA VAL A 350 16.62 -6.03 -4.75
C VAL A 350 17.15 -4.60 -4.74
N ALA A 351 17.04 -3.93 -3.60
CA ALA A 351 17.60 -2.60 -3.35
C ALA A 351 18.43 -2.60 -2.06
N GLY A 352 17.84 -2.39 -0.89
CA GLY A 352 18.52 -2.49 0.40
C GLY A 352 19.14 -3.87 0.65
N ALA A 353 18.54 -4.94 0.09
CA ALA A 353 19.11 -6.28 0.15
C ALA A 353 20.50 -6.39 -0.49
N LEU A 354 20.79 -5.60 -1.57
CA LEU A 354 22.13 -5.53 -2.14
C LEU A 354 23.15 -4.96 -1.15
N PHE A 355 22.78 -3.91 -0.41
CA PHE A 355 23.65 -3.30 0.60
C PHE A 355 23.87 -4.24 1.79
N GLN A 356 22.84 -4.99 2.20
CA GLN A 356 22.96 -6.03 3.21
C GLN A 356 23.93 -7.13 2.76
N TRP A 357 23.79 -7.61 1.52
CA TRP A 357 24.68 -8.61 0.94
C TRP A 357 26.15 -8.15 0.89
N LEU A 358 26.42 -6.91 0.47
CA LEU A 358 27.77 -6.32 0.48
C LEU A 358 28.34 -6.26 1.90
N ARG A 359 27.53 -5.95 2.90
CA ARG A 359 27.92 -5.86 4.29
C ARG A 359 28.11 -7.26 4.92
N ASP A 360 27.08 -8.12 4.80
CA ASP A 360 26.97 -9.32 5.60
C ASP A 360 27.69 -10.53 4.98
N GLU A 361 27.68 -10.66 3.65
CA GLU A 361 28.31 -11.77 2.95
C GLU A 361 29.70 -11.40 2.43
N LEU A 362 29.84 -10.28 1.72
CA LEU A 362 31.13 -9.85 1.18
C LEU A 362 32.02 -9.16 2.22
N LYS A 363 31.46 -8.75 3.38
CA LYS A 363 32.20 -8.09 4.47
C LYS A 363 32.98 -6.84 4.02
N ILE A 364 32.45 -6.11 3.02
CA ILE A 364 33.10 -4.90 2.49
C ILE A 364 33.05 -3.75 3.51
N ALA A 365 32.02 -3.71 4.34
CA ALA A 365 31.81 -2.67 5.35
C ALA A 365 31.15 -3.26 6.61
N ALA A 366 31.31 -2.60 7.76
CA ALA A 366 30.66 -3.01 9.00
C ALA A 366 29.22 -2.50 9.12
N LYS A 367 28.91 -1.37 8.50
CA LYS A 367 27.59 -0.70 8.52
C LYS A 367 27.22 -0.25 7.11
N ALA A 368 25.93 -0.07 6.86
CA ALA A 368 25.44 0.46 5.58
C ALA A 368 25.99 1.87 5.27
N SER A 369 26.15 2.74 6.28
CA SER A 369 26.75 4.06 6.14
C SER A 369 28.21 4.04 5.67
N ASP A 370 28.94 2.96 5.96
CA ASP A 370 30.34 2.82 5.53
C ASP A 370 30.43 2.51 4.03
N LEU A 371 29.39 1.84 3.46
CA LEU A 371 29.27 1.63 2.01
C LEU A 371 29.12 2.96 1.27
N ASP A 372 28.30 3.88 1.78
CA ASP A 372 28.14 5.22 1.24
C ASP A 372 29.47 6.01 1.31
N ALA A 373 30.14 5.94 2.45
CA ALA A 373 31.42 6.61 2.63
C ALA A 373 32.50 6.10 1.65
N LEU A 374 32.56 4.77 1.43
CA LEU A 374 33.45 4.17 0.43
C LEU A 374 33.08 4.61 -0.98
N ALA A 375 31.80 4.54 -1.36
CA ALA A 375 31.31 4.95 -2.67
C ALA A 375 31.59 6.44 -2.98
N ALA A 376 31.55 7.28 -1.94
CA ALA A 376 31.84 8.72 -2.06
C ALA A 376 33.33 9.03 -2.33
N THR A 377 34.25 8.08 -2.10
CA THR A 377 35.72 8.29 -2.36
C THR A 377 36.06 8.23 -3.83
N VAL A 378 35.14 7.81 -4.70
CA VAL A 378 35.36 7.74 -6.16
C VAL A 378 34.31 8.58 -6.91
N PRO A 379 34.64 9.17 -8.03
CA PRO A 379 33.71 10.02 -8.78
C PRO A 379 32.58 9.21 -9.44
N ASP A 380 32.85 7.97 -9.84
CA ASP A 380 31.94 7.06 -10.55
C ASP A 380 32.33 5.58 -10.31
N SER A 381 31.58 4.65 -10.87
CA SER A 381 31.88 3.21 -10.77
C SER A 381 33.06 2.73 -11.62
N GLY A 382 33.73 3.60 -12.39
CA GLY A 382 34.83 3.23 -13.26
C GLY A 382 34.49 2.22 -14.36
N GLY A 383 33.21 2.19 -14.78
CA GLY A 383 32.67 1.25 -15.75
C GLY A 383 32.25 -0.12 -15.13
N CYS A 384 32.38 -0.27 -13.81
CA CYS A 384 31.80 -1.41 -13.10
C CYS A 384 30.28 -1.29 -13.05
N VAL A 385 29.58 -2.37 -13.40
CA VAL A 385 28.10 -2.44 -13.35
C VAL A 385 27.70 -3.67 -12.55
N VAL A 386 26.84 -3.47 -11.55
CA VAL A 386 26.20 -4.53 -10.76
C VAL A 386 24.77 -4.70 -11.23
N VAL A 387 24.36 -5.91 -11.59
CA VAL A 387 22.94 -6.26 -11.81
C VAL A 387 22.50 -7.12 -10.63
N PRO A 388 21.68 -6.63 -9.69
CA PRO A 388 21.37 -7.33 -8.45
C PRO A 388 20.16 -8.26 -8.59
N ALA A 389 20.12 -9.12 -9.61
CA ALA A 389 19.02 -10.05 -9.89
C ALA A 389 19.07 -11.29 -8.97
N PHE A 390 19.13 -11.12 -7.64
CA PHE A 390 19.26 -12.24 -6.68
C PHE A 390 18.04 -13.17 -6.69
N ALA A 391 16.86 -12.60 -6.96
CA ALA A 391 15.58 -13.32 -7.05
C ALA A 391 14.94 -13.15 -8.45
N GLY A 392 15.75 -12.99 -9.49
CA GLY A 392 15.26 -12.60 -10.81
C GLY A 392 15.12 -11.09 -10.98
N LEU A 393 14.51 -10.67 -12.08
CA LEU A 393 14.18 -9.28 -12.41
C LEU A 393 12.67 -9.08 -12.38
N GLY A 394 12.21 -8.01 -11.75
CA GLY A 394 10.83 -7.56 -11.75
C GLY A 394 10.46 -6.81 -13.03
N ALA A 395 9.47 -5.91 -12.95
CA ALA A 395 9.11 -5.05 -14.07
C ALA A 395 10.30 -4.20 -14.52
N PRO A 396 10.44 -3.94 -15.81
CA PRO A 396 9.60 -4.39 -16.94
C PRO A 396 9.94 -5.80 -17.45
N HIS A 397 10.99 -6.45 -16.95
CA HIS A 397 11.58 -7.67 -17.52
C HIS A 397 10.81 -8.94 -17.17
N TRP A 398 10.29 -9.06 -15.94
CA TRP A 398 9.59 -10.23 -15.40
C TRP A 398 10.31 -11.55 -15.66
N ASP A 399 11.63 -11.58 -15.39
CA ASP A 399 12.48 -12.73 -15.64
C ASP A 399 12.89 -13.43 -14.33
N PRO A 400 12.23 -14.54 -13.95
CA PRO A 400 12.58 -15.28 -12.73
C PRO A 400 13.90 -16.06 -12.85
N TYR A 401 14.42 -16.23 -14.07
CA TYR A 401 15.63 -16.98 -14.37
C TYR A 401 16.89 -16.10 -14.39
N ALA A 402 16.75 -14.79 -14.43
CA ALA A 402 17.88 -13.87 -14.32
C ALA A 402 18.61 -14.05 -12.98
N ARG A 403 19.92 -13.89 -12.99
CA ARG A 403 20.76 -13.93 -11.77
C ARG A 403 21.71 -12.76 -11.70
N GLY A 404 22.06 -12.37 -10.45
CA GLY A 404 22.96 -11.26 -10.18
C GLY A 404 24.33 -11.44 -10.81
N ALA A 405 24.90 -10.37 -11.36
CA ALA A 405 26.22 -10.37 -11.96
C ALA A 405 26.94 -9.02 -11.78
N VAL A 406 28.26 -9.06 -11.88
CA VAL A 406 29.12 -7.87 -11.90
C VAL A 406 29.88 -7.86 -13.22
N PHE A 407 29.82 -6.74 -13.94
CA PHE A 407 30.48 -6.53 -15.23
C PHE A 407 31.49 -5.39 -15.15
N GLY A 408 32.39 -5.31 -16.13
CA GLY A 408 33.31 -4.21 -16.26
C GLY A 408 34.50 -4.23 -15.27
N LEU A 409 34.75 -5.36 -14.60
CA LEU A 409 35.87 -5.50 -13.68
C LEU A 409 37.21 -5.39 -14.44
N THR A 410 38.11 -4.58 -13.90
CA THR A 410 39.50 -4.47 -14.31
C THR A 410 40.43 -4.72 -13.13
N ARG A 411 41.72 -4.85 -13.37
CA ARG A 411 42.71 -4.99 -12.29
C ARG A 411 42.73 -3.78 -11.34
N GLY A 412 42.23 -2.64 -11.77
CA GLY A 412 42.16 -1.42 -10.97
C GLY A 412 40.83 -1.23 -10.21
N THR A 413 39.84 -2.10 -10.42
CA THR A 413 38.54 -1.98 -9.75
C THR A 413 38.69 -2.23 -8.25
N SER A 414 38.31 -1.26 -7.45
CA SER A 414 38.38 -1.28 -5.99
C SER A 414 37.02 -1.56 -5.34
N GLN A 415 37.03 -1.81 -4.03
CA GLN A 415 35.78 -1.91 -3.23
C GLN A 415 34.92 -0.64 -3.35
N ALA A 416 35.55 0.55 -3.43
CA ALA A 416 34.84 1.81 -3.57
C ALA A 416 34.02 1.87 -4.87
N GLN A 417 34.60 1.42 -6.01
CA GLN A 417 33.84 1.34 -7.27
C GLN A 417 32.75 0.30 -7.24
N LEU A 418 32.93 -0.82 -6.55
CA LEU A 418 31.87 -1.82 -6.37
C LEU A 418 30.71 -1.25 -5.53
N CYS A 419 31.01 -0.54 -4.43
CA CYS A 419 29.98 0.15 -3.63
C CYS A 419 29.25 1.20 -4.47
N ARG A 420 30.00 2.01 -5.25
CA ARG A 420 29.43 3.03 -6.15
C ARG A 420 28.53 2.40 -7.21
N ALA A 421 28.98 1.35 -7.88
CA ALA A 421 28.19 0.59 -8.86
C ALA A 421 26.91 0.00 -8.25
N SER A 422 26.94 -0.36 -6.97
CA SER A 422 25.75 -0.88 -6.27
C SER A 422 24.71 0.20 -5.98
N LEU A 423 25.13 1.42 -5.60
CA LEU A 423 24.20 2.57 -5.48
C LEU A 423 23.62 2.94 -6.85
N GLU A 424 24.48 3.00 -7.89
CA GLU A 424 24.06 3.26 -9.27
C GLU A 424 23.09 2.21 -9.79
N ALA A 425 23.27 0.93 -9.45
CA ALA A 425 22.38 -0.17 -9.83
C ALA A 425 20.96 -0.01 -9.26
N VAL A 426 20.84 0.36 -7.98
CA VAL A 426 19.54 0.63 -7.37
C VAL A 426 18.83 1.80 -8.06
N ALA A 427 19.56 2.89 -8.31
CA ALA A 427 19.01 4.05 -8.99
C ALA A 427 18.60 3.74 -10.44
N LEU A 428 19.40 2.96 -11.19
CA LEU A 428 19.10 2.61 -12.59
C LEU A 428 17.86 1.73 -12.72
N GLN A 429 17.67 0.75 -11.82
CA GLN A 429 16.42 -0.03 -11.79
C GLN A 429 15.19 0.87 -11.58
N CYS A 430 15.28 1.85 -10.66
CA CYS A 430 14.19 2.80 -10.44
C CYS A 430 13.94 3.68 -11.67
N VAL A 431 14.99 4.10 -12.38
CA VAL A 431 14.87 4.88 -13.61
C VAL A 431 14.17 4.08 -14.71
N GLU A 432 14.51 2.80 -14.90
CA GLU A 432 13.80 1.94 -15.88
C GLU A 432 12.30 1.90 -15.63
N LEU A 433 11.88 1.72 -14.35
CA LEU A 433 10.46 1.72 -13.99
C LEU A 433 9.80 3.07 -14.24
N LEU A 434 10.44 4.18 -13.84
CA LEU A 434 9.91 5.53 -14.04
C LEU A 434 9.75 5.86 -15.52
N GLU A 435 10.69 5.44 -16.37
CA GLU A 435 10.56 5.60 -17.81
C GLU A 435 9.45 4.76 -18.43
N CYS A 436 9.19 3.55 -17.88
CA CYS A 436 8.04 2.76 -18.25
C CYS A 436 6.74 3.46 -17.84
N MET A 437 6.68 4.00 -16.61
CA MET A 437 5.53 4.77 -16.12
C MET A 437 5.24 6.00 -17.00
N GLU A 438 6.28 6.78 -17.35
CA GLU A 438 6.15 7.93 -18.24
C GLU A 438 5.59 7.53 -19.62
N ARG A 439 6.09 6.42 -20.18
CA ARG A 439 5.64 5.94 -21.52
C ARG A 439 4.20 5.46 -21.47
N ASP A 440 3.84 4.63 -20.47
CA ASP A 440 2.50 4.06 -20.35
C ASP A 440 1.46 5.14 -20.04
N ALA A 441 1.78 6.06 -19.12
CA ALA A 441 0.88 7.14 -18.76
C ALA A 441 0.82 8.29 -19.78
N GLY A 442 1.75 8.34 -20.74
CA GLY A 442 1.84 9.45 -21.70
C GLY A 442 2.15 10.81 -21.05
N MET A 443 2.67 10.80 -19.82
CA MET A 443 2.99 12.01 -19.06
C MET A 443 4.41 11.97 -18.50
N LYS A 444 4.97 13.14 -18.18
CA LYS A 444 6.29 13.24 -17.60
C LYS A 444 6.23 13.19 -16.07
N LEU A 445 7.23 12.55 -15.48
CA LEU A 445 7.46 12.64 -14.04
C LEU A 445 7.69 14.11 -13.65
N LEU A 446 6.89 14.60 -12.72
CA LEU A 446 7.03 15.95 -12.18
C LEU A 446 8.16 16.00 -11.15
N GLU A 447 8.06 15.16 -10.14
CA GLU A 447 9.05 15.01 -9.07
C GLU A 447 8.97 13.59 -8.49
N LEU A 448 10.05 13.13 -7.87
CA LEU A 448 10.11 11.86 -7.16
C LEU A 448 10.23 12.11 -5.66
N ARG A 449 9.26 11.67 -4.90
CA ARG A 449 9.28 11.70 -3.44
C ARG A 449 9.76 10.36 -2.89
N VAL A 450 10.63 10.39 -1.89
CA VAL A 450 11.35 9.20 -1.44
C VAL A 450 11.25 8.98 0.06
N ASP A 451 11.13 7.72 0.46
CA ASP A 451 11.13 7.29 1.85
C ASP A 451 11.78 5.90 2.00
N GLY A 452 11.70 5.33 3.19
CA GLY A 452 12.32 4.05 3.52
C GLY A 452 13.78 4.18 3.95
N GLY A 453 14.35 3.07 4.42
CA GLY A 453 15.66 3.07 5.10
C GLY A 453 16.82 3.57 4.25
N ALA A 454 16.88 3.17 2.97
CA ALA A 454 17.99 3.53 2.09
C ALA A 454 17.85 4.97 1.52
N SER A 455 16.71 5.62 1.61
CA SER A 455 16.56 7.04 1.25
C SER A 455 17.36 7.99 2.15
N ARG A 456 17.85 7.49 3.29
CA ARG A 456 18.75 8.24 4.19
C ARG A 456 20.14 8.48 3.58
N SER A 457 20.53 7.71 2.55
CA SER A 457 21.78 7.91 1.80
C SER A 457 21.65 9.13 0.89
N ASP A 458 22.28 10.25 1.26
CA ASP A 458 22.30 11.44 0.43
C ASP A 458 22.97 11.19 -0.92
N LEU A 459 23.99 10.33 -0.94
CA LEU A 459 24.69 9.95 -2.18
C LEU A 459 23.75 9.18 -3.13
N LEU A 460 22.99 8.18 -2.62
CA LEU A 460 22.02 7.45 -3.42
C LEU A 460 20.93 8.39 -3.96
N MET A 461 20.42 9.30 -3.14
CA MET A 461 19.37 10.24 -3.56
C MET A 461 19.87 11.22 -4.61
N GLN A 462 21.13 11.69 -4.51
CA GLN A 462 21.73 12.52 -5.55
C GLN A 462 21.92 11.73 -6.86
N ILE A 463 22.45 10.49 -6.78
CA ILE A 463 22.57 9.60 -7.97
C ILE A 463 21.19 9.37 -8.60
N GLN A 464 20.15 9.15 -7.79
CA GLN A 464 18.79 8.96 -8.29
C GLN A 464 18.29 10.21 -9.02
N SER A 465 18.48 11.41 -8.44
CA SER A 465 18.11 12.69 -9.07
C SER A 465 18.86 12.90 -10.38
N ASP A 466 20.17 12.63 -10.38
CA ASP A 466 21.03 12.76 -11.56
C ASP A 466 20.59 11.82 -12.69
N PHE A 467 20.24 10.57 -12.36
CA PHE A 467 19.89 9.58 -13.38
C PHE A 467 18.47 9.77 -13.92
N VAL A 468 17.51 10.17 -13.08
CA VAL A 468 16.13 10.44 -13.53
C VAL A 468 15.96 11.82 -14.15
N GLN A 469 16.92 12.72 -13.94
CA GLN A 469 16.90 14.13 -14.39
C GLN A 469 15.63 14.88 -13.90
N ARG A 470 15.26 14.61 -12.66
CA ARG A 470 14.15 15.24 -11.92
C ARG A 470 14.55 15.48 -10.48
N LYS A 471 13.84 16.40 -9.82
CA LYS A 471 13.98 16.61 -8.39
C LYS A 471 13.62 15.35 -7.63
N VAL A 472 14.45 15.00 -6.65
CA VAL A 472 14.16 13.97 -5.65
C VAL A 472 13.97 14.68 -4.31
N LEU A 473 12.81 14.47 -3.69
CA LEU A 473 12.42 15.13 -2.44
C LEU A 473 12.32 14.08 -1.33
N ARG A 474 13.08 14.28 -0.26
CA ARG A 474 12.97 13.49 0.96
C ARG A 474 12.21 14.29 2.01
N PRO A 475 11.09 13.78 2.58
CA PRO A 475 10.37 14.46 3.64
C PRO A 475 11.11 14.39 4.96
N SER A 476 10.80 15.35 5.87
CA SER A 476 11.28 15.34 7.25
C SER A 476 10.71 14.15 8.05
N HIS A 477 9.49 13.72 7.70
CA HIS A 477 8.83 12.55 8.30
C HIS A 477 9.05 11.31 7.44
N VAL A 478 9.80 10.35 7.98
CA VAL A 478 10.11 9.08 7.28
C VAL A 478 8.97 8.05 7.39
N GLU A 479 7.99 8.27 8.28
CA GLU A 479 6.85 7.37 8.51
C GLU A 479 5.66 7.73 7.61
N THR A 480 5.91 7.83 6.32
CA THR A 480 4.94 8.31 5.32
C THR A 480 3.72 7.42 5.18
N THR A 481 3.87 6.10 5.36
CA THR A 481 2.78 5.13 5.35
C THR A 481 1.77 5.41 6.47
N ALA A 482 2.26 5.49 7.71
CA ALA A 482 1.41 5.81 8.86
C ALA A 482 0.81 7.23 8.75
N PHE A 483 1.60 8.19 8.26
CA PHE A 483 1.13 9.56 8.04
C PHE A 483 0.00 9.62 7.01
N GLY A 484 0.08 8.84 5.94
CA GLY A 484 -0.99 8.73 4.94
C GLY A 484 -2.28 8.12 5.51
N ALA A 485 -2.18 7.07 6.31
CA ALA A 485 -3.34 6.50 7.01
C ALA A 485 -3.97 7.52 7.97
N ALA A 486 -3.15 8.24 8.75
CA ALA A 486 -3.60 9.34 9.60
C ALA A 486 -4.29 10.45 8.78
N ALA A 487 -3.71 10.80 7.61
CA ALA A 487 -4.26 11.84 6.74
C ALA A 487 -5.66 11.47 6.24
N LEU A 488 -5.86 10.25 5.76
CA LEU A 488 -7.18 9.76 5.33
C LEU A 488 -8.20 9.83 6.46
N ALA A 489 -7.83 9.42 7.68
CA ALA A 489 -8.69 9.52 8.86
C ALA A 489 -8.94 10.96 9.28
N GLY A 490 -7.92 11.82 9.27
CA GLY A 490 -8.02 13.22 9.64
C GLY A 490 -8.91 14.03 8.70
N LEU A 491 -8.86 13.73 7.39
CA LEU A 491 -9.79 14.30 6.40
C LEU A 491 -11.25 13.87 6.68
N ALA A 492 -11.48 12.58 6.96
CA ALA A 492 -12.82 12.06 7.26
C ALA A 492 -13.41 12.64 8.55
N THR A 493 -12.57 13.01 9.52
CA THR A 493 -12.98 13.53 10.83
C THR A 493 -12.86 15.05 10.97
N GLY A 494 -12.36 15.72 9.93
CA GLY A 494 -12.26 17.19 9.88
C GLY A 494 -11.10 17.78 10.68
N VAL A 495 -10.08 16.99 11.01
CA VAL A 495 -8.80 17.51 11.58
C VAL A 495 -8.07 18.34 10.54
N TRP A 496 -8.06 17.86 9.31
CA TRP A 496 -7.66 18.62 8.12
C TRP A 496 -8.88 18.83 7.23
N SER A 497 -9.09 20.07 6.76
CA SER A 497 -10.27 20.44 5.98
C SER A 497 -10.29 19.80 4.58
N ASP A 498 -9.12 19.67 3.99
CA ASP A 498 -8.89 19.13 2.66
C ASP A 498 -7.42 18.71 2.44
N ARG A 499 -7.08 18.29 1.22
CA ARG A 499 -5.71 17.87 0.86
C ARG A 499 -4.72 19.04 0.87
N ASP A 500 -5.17 20.26 0.60
CA ASP A 500 -4.30 21.44 0.59
C ASP A 500 -3.93 21.85 2.01
N ASP A 501 -4.86 21.73 2.95
CA ASP A 501 -4.61 21.93 4.38
C ASP A 501 -3.61 20.85 4.90
N PHE A 502 -3.82 19.58 4.57
CA PHE A 502 -2.88 18.51 4.89
C PHE A 502 -1.48 18.76 4.30
N LEU A 503 -1.39 19.23 3.05
CA LEU A 503 -0.13 19.51 2.36
C LEU A 503 0.73 20.56 3.08
N GLN A 504 0.12 21.49 3.84
CA GLN A 504 0.86 22.49 4.64
C GLN A 504 1.67 21.85 5.77
N HIS A 505 1.37 20.61 6.14
CA HIS A 505 2.07 19.84 7.17
C HIS A 505 3.10 18.85 6.59
N TRP A 506 3.22 18.77 5.27
CA TRP A 506 4.23 17.98 4.59
C TRP A 506 5.52 18.80 4.44
N GLU A 507 6.55 18.48 5.20
CA GLU A 507 7.79 19.23 5.25
C GLU A 507 8.93 18.49 4.54
N ILE A 508 9.74 19.23 3.78
CA ILE A 508 10.92 18.71 3.08
C ILE A 508 12.13 18.73 4.04
N ASP A 509 12.76 17.56 4.27
CA ASP A 509 14.09 17.47 4.86
C ASP A 509 15.15 17.91 3.85
N ARG A 510 15.13 17.34 2.63
CA ARG A 510 16.10 17.65 1.60
C ARG A 510 15.54 17.50 0.19
N CYS A 511 15.94 18.48 -0.66
CA CYS A 511 15.75 18.43 -2.09
C CYS A 511 17.09 18.13 -2.77
N PHE A 512 17.09 17.16 -3.70
CA PHE A 512 18.23 16.82 -4.54
C PHE A 512 17.89 17.26 -5.96
N ASP A 513 18.58 18.30 -6.43
CA ASP A 513 18.44 18.78 -7.79
C ASP A 513 19.35 17.98 -8.73
N PRO A 514 18.92 17.67 -9.97
CA PRO A 514 19.75 16.92 -10.90
C PRO A 514 20.96 17.74 -11.34
N SER A 515 22.12 17.09 -11.39
CA SER A 515 23.33 17.69 -11.95
C SER A 515 23.31 17.67 -13.49
N HIS A 516 24.07 18.54 -14.11
CA HIS A 516 24.24 18.63 -15.58
C HIS A 516 25.27 17.60 -16.11
N GLY A 517 25.17 16.34 -15.68
CA GLY A 517 26.03 15.25 -16.13
C GLY A 517 25.52 14.56 -17.40
N ASP A 518 26.43 13.96 -18.17
CA ASP A 518 26.07 13.01 -19.23
C ASP A 518 26.07 11.59 -18.67
N PHE A 519 24.88 11.04 -18.44
CA PHE A 519 24.69 9.70 -17.90
C PHE A 519 24.36 8.65 -18.98
N ALA A 520 24.39 9.02 -20.27
CA ALA A 520 24.07 8.11 -21.37
C ALA A 520 25.02 6.90 -21.43
N GLY A 521 26.28 7.10 -21.08
CA GLY A 521 27.29 6.05 -21.04
C GLY A 521 26.98 4.95 -20.04
N ILE A 522 26.67 5.30 -18.79
CA ILE A 522 26.33 4.32 -17.75
C ILE A 522 24.98 3.63 -18.03
N ARG A 523 24.00 4.34 -18.57
CA ARG A 523 22.70 3.75 -18.98
C ARG A 523 22.89 2.71 -20.09
N LYS A 524 23.76 2.98 -21.07
CA LYS A 524 24.08 2.02 -22.12
C LYS A 524 24.74 0.77 -21.56
N LEU A 525 25.69 0.92 -20.62
CA LEU A 525 26.34 -0.21 -19.96
C LEU A 525 25.35 -1.00 -19.13
N TRP A 526 24.45 -0.34 -18.41
CA TRP A 526 23.38 -0.96 -17.65
C TRP A 526 22.47 -1.84 -18.53
N ASN A 527 21.92 -1.29 -19.61
CA ASN A 527 21.07 -2.03 -20.53
C ASN A 527 21.79 -3.26 -21.11
N GLN A 528 23.08 -3.13 -21.46
CA GLN A 528 23.88 -4.26 -21.92
C GLN A 528 24.11 -5.32 -20.83
N ALA A 529 24.25 -4.92 -19.56
CA ALA A 529 24.45 -5.82 -18.45
C ALA A 529 23.17 -6.59 -18.13
N VAL A 530 22.01 -5.90 -18.09
CA VAL A 530 20.69 -6.52 -17.89
C VAL A 530 20.41 -7.57 -18.97
N GLU A 531 20.63 -7.26 -20.24
CA GLU A 531 20.43 -8.24 -21.33
C GLU A 531 21.32 -9.50 -21.19
N ARG A 532 22.51 -9.39 -20.57
CA ARG A 532 23.41 -10.53 -20.37
C ARG A 532 23.04 -11.44 -19.21
N VAL A 533 22.25 -10.99 -18.27
CA VAL A 533 21.81 -11.77 -17.10
C VAL A 533 20.44 -12.42 -17.30
N ARG A 534 19.69 -12.01 -18.31
CA ARG A 534 18.37 -12.59 -18.62
C ARG A 534 18.48 -14.05 -19.03
N GLY A 535 17.54 -14.86 -18.55
CA GLY A 535 17.48 -16.28 -18.86
C GLY A 535 18.68 -17.10 -18.34
N TRP A 536 19.45 -16.61 -17.40
CA TRP A 536 20.70 -17.25 -16.95
C TRP A 536 20.52 -18.69 -16.46
N GLN A 537 19.41 -19.03 -15.82
CA GLN A 537 19.13 -20.35 -15.24
C GLN A 537 18.07 -21.17 -15.99
N ILE A 538 17.78 -20.88 -17.24
CA ILE A 538 16.77 -21.66 -17.98
C ILE A 538 17.10 -23.16 -17.99
N ASP A 539 18.37 -23.52 -18.07
CA ASP A 539 18.86 -24.91 -18.15
C ASP A 539 19.59 -25.37 -16.88
N ALA A 540 19.44 -24.66 -15.75
CA ALA A 540 20.06 -25.10 -14.50
C ALA A 540 19.32 -26.30 -13.91
N PRO A 541 20.04 -27.37 -13.44
CA PRO A 541 19.43 -28.58 -12.92
C PRO A 541 18.65 -28.36 -11.63
#